data_d332e24b90a286beac62638f88aaa178
#
_entry.id   d332e24b90a286beac62638f88aaa178
#
_cell.length_a   1.000
_cell.length_b   1.000
_cell.length_c   1.000
_cell.angle_alpha   90.00
_cell.angle_beta   90.00
_cell.angle_gamma   90.00
#
_symmetry.space_group_name_H-M   'P 1'
#
loop_
_entity.id
_entity.type
_entity.pdbx_description
1 polymer ?
#
loop_
_entity_poly.entity_id
_entity_poly.type
_entity_poly.pdbx_seq_one_letter_code
_entity_poly.pdbx_strand_id
1 'polypeptide(L)'
;VLAGMRFYDRKEIKDILSYLRFINNPSDAVSLKRIINEPKRGIGATTIAKAEAIAAEKDISLFDVLRKADIYPELIRSSARILEFINIMQQLMNKKDDGDLCDYVEEVINKSGYKAALAAENSIESQSRLENIDELLSAVKEYVNGEEEPSLAGFLEATALVADIDG
;
A
#
# COMPACT_ATOMS: atom_id res chain seq x y z
N VAL A 1 5.27 -24.53 0.65
CA VAL A 1 5.62 -23.98 1.95
C VAL A 1 6.79 -23.03 1.84
N LEU A 2 7.93 -23.52 1.33
CA LEU A 2 9.07 -22.63 1.10
C LEU A 2 8.74 -21.55 0.07
N ALA A 3 7.92 -21.89 -0.93
CA ALA A 3 7.46 -20.94 -1.92
C ALA A 3 6.60 -19.84 -1.27
N GLY A 4 5.76 -20.20 -0.29
CA GLY A 4 4.94 -19.26 0.43
C GLY A 4 5.75 -18.25 1.21
N MET A 5 6.85 -18.68 1.81
CA MET A 5 7.75 -17.79 2.55
C MET A 5 8.36 -16.76 1.66
N ARG A 6 8.94 -17.23 0.55
CA ARG A 6 9.54 -16.33 -0.43
C ARG A 6 8.51 -15.46 -1.12
N PHE A 7 7.29 -15.94 -1.20
CA PHE A 7 6.20 -15.21 -1.83
C PHE A 7 5.98 -13.86 -1.15
N TYR A 8 5.90 -13.86 0.18
CA TYR A 8 5.66 -12.61 0.92
C TYR A 8 6.90 -11.70 0.98
N ASP A 9 8.06 -12.18 0.55
CA ASP A 9 9.27 -11.38 0.44
C ASP A 9 9.42 -10.68 -0.90
N ARG A 10 8.59 -11.04 -1.89
CA ARG A 10 8.67 -10.44 -3.22
C ARG A 10 8.26 -8.98 -3.17
N LYS A 11 8.97 -8.14 -3.94
CA LYS A 11 8.77 -6.69 -3.94
C LYS A 11 7.32 -6.30 -4.16
N GLU A 12 6.69 -6.84 -5.19
CA GLU A 12 5.31 -6.48 -5.55
C GLU A 12 4.31 -6.88 -4.45
N ILE A 13 4.58 -7.98 -3.77
CA ILE A 13 3.72 -8.44 -2.67
C ILE A 13 3.91 -7.54 -1.45
N LYS A 14 5.16 -7.22 -1.12
CA LYS A 14 5.45 -6.27 -0.03
C LYS A 14 4.83 -4.90 -0.30
N ASP A 15 4.88 -4.44 -1.54
CA ASP A 15 4.29 -3.16 -1.91
C ASP A 15 2.78 -3.16 -1.67
N ILE A 16 2.09 -4.19 -2.16
CA ILE A 16 0.64 -4.27 -2.00
C ILE A 16 0.25 -4.43 -0.53
N LEU A 17 0.96 -5.28 0.21
CA LEU A 17 0.71 -5.41 1.64
C LEU A 17 0.95 -4.10 2.38
N SER A 18 1.91 -3.30 1.94
CA SER A 18 2.16 -1.99 2.55
C SER A 18 1.00 -1.03 2.28
N TYR A 19 0.40 -1.06 1.09
CA TYR A 19 -0.85 -0.33 0.84
C TYR A 19 -1.92 -0.73 1.85
N LEU A 20 -2.11 -2.03 2.02
CA LEU A 20 -3.15 -2.53 2.92
C LEU A 20 -2.85 -2.19 4.39
N ARG A 21 -1.59 -2.27 4.81
CA ARG A 21 -1.19 -1.89 6.17
C ARG A 21 -1.43 -0.42 6.44
N PHE A 22 -1.09 0.43 5.46
CA PHE A 22 -1.32 1.86 5.61
C PHE A 22 -2.82 2.16 5.70
N ILE A 23 -3.63 1.54 4.84
CA ILE A 23 -5.09 1.70 4.89
C ILE A 23 -5.63 1.26 6.24
N ASN A 24 -5.12 0.15 6.76
CA ASN A 24 -5.55 -0.37 8.06
C ASN A 24 -5.09 0.52 9.22
N ASN A 25 -3.93 1.17 9.08
CA ASN A 25 -3.39 2.07 10.09
C ASN A 25 -2.69 3.26 9.45
N PRO A 26 -3.40 4.38 9.26
CA PRO A 26 -2.82 5.57 8.62
C PRO A 26 -1.63 6.19 9.35
N SER A 27 -1.38 5.80 10.60
CA SER A 27 -0.19 6.25 11.33
C SER A 27 1.06 5.47 10.98
N ASP A 28 0.94 4.43 10.16
CA ASP A 28 2.07 3.60 9.74
C ASP A 28 2.90 4.33 8.68
N ALA A 29 3.88 5.11 9.16
CA ALA A 29 4.75 5.90 8.29
C ALA A 29 5.68 5.04 7.44
N VAL A 30 6.09 3.87 7.94
CA VAL A 30 6.95 2.95 7.19
C VAL A 30 6.25 2.48 5.93
N SER A 31 5.00 2.02 6.08
CA SER A 31 4.20 1.58 4.94
C SER A 31 3.92 2.74 3.99
N LEU A 32 3.57 3.92 4.52
CA LEU A 32 3.30 5.11 3.71
C LEU A 32 4.50 5.48 2.84
N LYS A 33 5.69 5.52 3.42
CA LYS A 33 6.91 5.87 2.68
C LYS A 33 7.22 4.85 1.60
N ARG A 34 6.91 3.60 1.85
CA ARG A 34 7.15 2.55 0.86
C ARG A 34 6.27 2.72 -0.37
N ILE A 35 4.99 3.05 -0.18
CA ILE A 35 4.00 3.05 -1.27
C ILE A 35 3.90 4.36 -2.05
N ILE A 36 4.35 5.46 -1.47
CA ILE A 36 4.10 6.79 -2.04
C ILE A 36 4.64 6.97 -3.47
N ASN A 37 5.71 6.26 -3.82
CA ASN A 37 6.28 6.24 -5.16
C ASN A 37 6.26 4.84 -5.79
N GLU A 38 5.33 4.01 -5.38
CA GLU A 38 5.14 2.68 -5.96
C GLU A 38 3.67 2.51 -6.37
N PRO A 39 3.30 2.78 -7.63
CA PRO A 39 4.15 3.16 -8.77
C PRO A 39 4.70 4.58 -8.65
N LYS A 40 5.66 4.90 -9.50
CA LYS A 40 6.34 6.20 -9.46
C LYS A 40 5.34 7.35 -9.62
N ARG A 41 5.42 8.33 -8.71
CA ARG A 41 4.55 9.51 -8.73
C ARG A 41 5.32 10.82 -8.76
N GLY A 42 6.66 10.75 -8.78
CA GLY A 42 7.47 11.95 -8.83
C GLY A 42 7.56 12.70 -7.51
N ILE A 43 7.28 12.04 -6.40
CA ILE A 43 7.41 12.63 -5.06
C ILE A 43 8.78 12.22 -4.54
N GLY A 44 9.75 13.13 -4.63
CA GLY A 44 11.15 12.81 -4.35
C GLY A 44 11.45 12.54 -2.88
N ALA A 45 12.57 11.86 -2.65
CA ALA A 45 13.03 11.53 -1.30
C ALA A 45 13.27 12.78 -0.45
N THR A 46 13.75 13.86 -1.08
CA THR A 46 13.96 15.13 -0.38
C THR A 46 12.63 15.71 0.12
N THR A 47 11.59 15.65 -0.69
CA THR A 47 10.25 16.10 -0.31
C THR A 47 9.71 15.30 0.87
N ILE A 48 9.88 13.99 0.82
CA ILE A 48 9.46 13.10 1.92
C ILE A 48 10.22 13.43 3.20
N ALA A 49 11.54 13.66 3.11
CA ALA A 49 12.34 14.03 4.27
C ALA A 49 11.86 15.34 4.89
N LYS A 50 11.50 16.32 4.07
CA LYS A 50 10.93 17.59 4.56
C LYS A 50 9.60 17.36 5.27
N ALA A 51 8.75 16.51 4.72
CA ALA A 51 7.47 16.19 5.34
C ALA A 51 7.68 15.47 6.69
N GLU A 52 8.65 14.57 6.76
CA GLU A 52 8.99 13.88 8.02
C GLU A 52 9.47 14.86 9.08
N ALA A 53 10.29 15.84 8.68
CA ALA A 53 10.77 16.87 9.61
C ALA A 53 9.62 17.70 10.17
N ILE A 54 8.66 18.06 9.35
CA ILE A 54 7.46 18.79 9.79
C ILE A 54 6.65 17.93 10.76
N ALA A 55 6.47 16.66 10.45
CA ALA A 55 5.74 15.73 11.30
C ALA A 55 6.38 15.63 12.69
N ALA A 56 7.69 15.51 12.73
CA ALA A 56 8.44 15.43 13.99
C ALA A 56 8.33 16.72 14.80
N GLU A 57 8.47 17.87 14.13
CA GLU A 57 8.39 19.17 14.79
C GLU A 57 7.01 19.42 15.41
N LYS A 58 5.95 19.02 14.69
CA LYS A 58 4.56 19.27 15.13
C LYS A 58 3.98 18.12 15.94
N ASP A 59 4.72 17.04 16.09
CA ASP A 59 4.25 15.83 16.77
C ASP A 59 2.93 15.32 16.19
N ILE A 60 2.88 15.23 14.87
CA ILE A 60 1.75 14.66 14.14
C ILE A 60 2.25 13.59 13.18
N SER A 61 1.34 12.80 12.61
CA SER A 61 1.72 11.73 11.70
C SER A 61 2.18 12.28 10.34
N LEU A 62 2.98 11.50 9.64
CA LEU A 62 3.39 11.84 8.28
C LEU A 62 2.16 12.01 7.38
N PHE A 63 1.16 11.14 7.55
CA PHE A 63 -0.09 11.24 6.80
C PHE A 63 -0.78 12.60 7.03
N ASP A 64 -0.82 13.07 8.29
CA ASP A 64 -1.44 14.36 8.61
C ASP A 64 -0.71 15.52 7.93
N VAL A 65 0.61 15.45 7.83
CA VAL A 65 1.37 16.47 7.10
C VAL A 65 1.04 16.42 5.60
N LEU A 66 1.06 15.24 5.02
CA LEU A 66 0.84 15.08 3.58
C LEU A 66 -0.58 15.46 3.16
N ARG A 67 -1.56 15.28 4.04
CA ARG A 67 -2.95 15.68 3.77
C ARG A 67 -3.08 17.18 3.57
N LYS A 68 -2.15 17.96 4.11
CA LYS A 68 -2.15 19.41 4.06
C LYS A 68 -0.89 19.93 3.35
N ALA A 69 -0.43 19.19 2.36
CA ALA A 69 0.81 19.51 1.67
C ALA A 69 0.81 20.93 1.06
N ASP A 70 -0.37 21.44 0.71
CA ASP A 70 -0.51 22.76 0.08
C ASP A 70 -0.38 23.93 1.04
N ILE A 71 -0.37 23.69 2.35
CA ILE A 71 -0.18 24.78 3.33
C ILE A 71 1.24 24.90 3.84
N TYR A 72 2.12 23.92 3.53
CA TYR A 72 3.52 23.97 3.96
C TYR A 72 4.41 24.48 2.83
N PRO A 73 5.09 25.61 3.02
CA PRO A 73 5.96 26.16 1.96
C PRO A 73 6.97 25.15 1.44
N GLU A 74 7.50 24.30 2.32
CA GLU A 74 8.50 23.30 1.97
C GLU A 74 7.97 22.24 1.00
N LEU A 75 6.64 22.03 0.94
CA LEU A 75 6.00 20.99 0.14
C LEU A 75 5.24 21.51 -1.08
N ILE A 76 5.15 22.83 -1.22
CA ILE A 76 4.31 23.46 -2.25
C ILE A 76 4.60 22.93 -3.66
N ARG A 77 5.87 22.78 -4.01
CA ARG A 77 6.25 22.33 -5.36
C ARG A 77 5.70 20.95 -5.71
N SER A 78 5.62 20.08 -4.72
CA SER A 78 5.15 18.71 -4.91
C SER A 78 3.71 18.52 -4.44
N SER A 79 3.06 19.57 -3.97
CA SER A 79 1.76 19.45 -3.30
C SER A 79 0.68 18.82 -4.20
N ALA A 80 0.64 19.16 -5.48
CA ALA A 80 -0.36 18.61 -6.38
C ALA A 80 -0.24 17.08 -6.49
N ARG A 81 0.98 16.58 -6.63
CA ARG A 81 1.24 15.13 -6.72
C ARG A 81 0.95 14.43 -5.39
N ILE A 82 1.35 15.07 -4.29
CA ILE A 82 1.09 14.52 -2.96
C ILE A 82 -0.41 14.41 -2.73
N LEU A 83 -1.16 15.50 -2.99
CA LEU A 83 -2.60 15.51 -2.74
C LEU A 83 -3.37 14.57 -3.66
N GLU A 84 -2.90 14.37 -4.88
CA GLU A 84 -3.48 13.37 -5.78
C GLU A 84 -3.37 11.97 -5.18
N PHE A 85 -2.18 11.60 -4.69
CA PHE A 85 -1.97 10.33 -4.02
C PHE A 85 -2.83 10.20 -2.76
N ILE A 86 -2.83 11.24 -1.92
CA ILE A 86 -3.61 11.24 -0.67
C ILE A 86 -5.11 11.09 -0.96
N ASN A 87 -5.60 11.76 -2.00
CA ASN A 87 -7.01 11.65 -2.39
C ASN A 87 -7.38 10.22 -2.75
N ILE A 88 -6.53 9.54 -3.53
CA ILE A 88 -6.74 8.13 -3.88
C ILE A 88 -6.81 7.29 -2.60
N MET A 89 -5.87 7.49 -1.69
CA MET A 89 -5.81 6.71 -0.45
C MET A 89 -7.02 6.96 0.45
N GLN A 90 -7.46 8.21 0.56
CA GLN A 90 -8.63 8.53 1.37
C GLN A 90 -9.91 7.90 0.80
N GLN A 91 -10.06 7.90 -0.51
CA GLN A 91 -11.18 7.23 -1.15
C GLN A 91 -11.18 5.73 -0.86
N LEU A 92 -10.01 5.10 -0.91
CA LEU A 92 -9.88 3.68 -0.60
C LEU A 92 -10.16 3.40 0.88
N MET A 93 -9.65 4.25 1.76
CA MET A 93 -9.91 4.12 3.20
C MET A 93 -11.40 4.20 3.54
N ASN A 94 -12.11 5.08 2.86
CA ASN A 94 -13.54 5.26 3.10
C ASN A 94 -14.36 4.01 2.75
N LYS A 95 -13.84 3.15 1.88
CA LYS A 95 -14.53 1.94 1.42
C LYS A 95 -14.02 0.67 2.09
N LYS A 96 -13.12 0.79 3.04
CA LYS A 96 -12.40 -0.33 3.63
C LYS A 96 -13.30 -1.43 4.19
N ASP A 97 -14.44 -1.07 4.73
CA ASP A 97 -15.36 -2.02 5.35
C ASP A 97 -16.58 -2.33 4.48
N ASP A 98 -16.58 -1.86 3.24
CA ASP A 98 -17.69 -2.05 2.31
C ASP A 98 -17.45 -3.31 1.47
N GLY A 99 -18.37 -4.26 1.53
CA GLY A 99 -18.39 -5.41 0.63
C GLY A 99 -17.33 -6.46 0.90
N ASP A 100 -17.00 -7.23 -0.13
CA ASP A 100 -16.09 -8.36 -0.05
C ASP A 100 -14.63 -7.93 0.03
N LEU A 101 -13.88 -8.58 0.92
CA LEU A 101 -12.47 -8.24 1.11
C LEU A 101 -11.64 -8.47 -0.16
N CYS A 102 -11.90 -9.55 -0.88
CA CYS A 102 -11.15 -9.85 -2.10
C CYS A 102 -11.37 -8.76 -3.16
N ASP A 103 -12.61 -8.33 -3.34
CA ASP A 103 -12.95 -7.24 -4.26
C ASP A 103 -12.27 -5.93 -3.81
N TYR A 104 -12.23 -5.69 -2.51
CA TYR A 104 -11.60 -4.51 -1.97
C TYR A 104 -10.09 -4.48 -2.25
N VAL A 105 -9.40 -5.60 -2.01
CA VAL A 105 -7.97 -5.70 -2.29
C VAL A 105 -7.69 -5.48 -3.78
N GLU A 106 -8.53 -6.07 -4.65
CA GLU A 106 -8.41 -5.86 -6.09
C GLU A 106 -8.58 -4.39 -6.45
N GLU A 107 -9.54 -3.71 -5.82
CA GLU A 107 -9.74 -2.28 -6.04
C GLU A 107 -8.51 -1.47 -5.61
N VAL A 108 -7.90 -1.80 -4.50
CA VAL A 108 -6.67 -1.13 -4.05
C VAL A 108 -5.56 -1.28 -5.09
N ILE A 109 -5.38 -2.48 -5.60
CA ILE A 109 -4.36 -2.77 -6.62
C ILE A 109 -4.61 -1.96 -7.90
N ASN A 110 -5.86 -1.86 -8.30
CA ASN A 110 -6.23 -1.15 -9.53
C ASN A 110 -6.21 0.37 -9.35
N LYS A 111 -6.82 0.89 -8.30
CA LYS A 111 -6.94 2.34 -8.07
C LYS A 111 -5.62 2.99 -7.73
N SER A 112 -4.70 2.26 -7.11
CA SER A 112 -3.36 2.76 -6.80
C SER A 112 -2.51 2.97 -8.06
N GLY A 113 -2.92 2.36 -9.19
CA GLY A 113 -2.14 2.38 -10.41
C GLY A 113 -1.06 1.30 -10.47
N TYR A 114 -0.97 0.47 -9.43
CA TYR A 114 0.09 -0.51 -9.33
C TYR A 114 0.07 -1.52 -10.49
N LYS A 115 -1.09 -2.11 -10.72
CA LYS A 115 -1.25 -3.10 -11.79
C LYS A 115 -1.01 -2.49 -13.18
N ALA A 116 -1.55 -1.29 -13.41
CA ALA A 116 -1.38 -0.61 -14.70
C ALA A 116 0.08 -0.31 -14.99
N ALA A 117 0.86 0.09 -13.98
CA ALA A 117 2.28 0.38 -14.14
C ALA A 117 3.06 -0.88 -14.52
N LEU A 118 2.75 -2.01 -13.89
CA LEU A 118 3.40 -3.29 -14.24
C LEU A 118 3.02 -3.73 -15.65
N ALA A 119 1.75 -3.60 -16.02
CA ALA A 119 1.30 -3.95 -17.37
C ALA A 119 2.02 -3.12 -18.43
N ALA A 120 2.27 -1.84 -18.14
CA ALA A 120 2.95 -0.93 -19.05
C ALA A 120 4.41 -1.30 -19.29
N GLU A 121 5.07 -1.95 -18.34
CA GLU A 121 6.46 -2.41 -18.50
C GLU A 121 6.56 -3.49 -19.57
N ASN A 122 5.56 -4.32 -19.71
CA ASN A 122 5.45 -5.35 -20.75
C ASN A 122 6.74 -6.17 -20.92
N SER A 123 7.31 -6.63 -19.80
CA SER A 123 8.51 -7.47 -19.78
C SER A 123 8.15 -8.85 -19.20
N ILE A 124 9.07 -9.80 -19.35
CA ILE A 124 8.92 -11.13 -18.76
C ILE A 124 8.84 -10.99 -17.23
N GLU A 125 9.67 -10.11 -16.67
CA GLU A 125 9.69 -9.85 -15.24
C GLU A 125 8.38 -9.25 -14.75
N SER A 126 7.84 -8.25 -15.46
CA SER A 126 6.58 -7.62 -15.06
C SER A 126 5.41 -8.59 -15.19
N GLN A 127 5.41 -9.47 -16.19
CA GLN A 127 4.39 -10.51 -16.31
C GLN A 127 4.42 -11.48 -15.14
N SER A 128 5.62 -11.86 -14.71
CA SER A 128 5.79 -12.71 -13.54
C SER A 128 5.25 -12.04 -12.28
N ARG A 129 5.50 -10.75 -12.14
CA ARG A 129 4.98 -9.97 -11.00
C ARG A 129 3.45 -9.88 -11.01
N LEU A 130 2.86 -9.71 -12.20
CA LEU A 130 1.40 -9.72 -12.34
C LEU A 130 0.80 -11.06 -11.94
N GLU A 131 1.45 -12.17 -12.29
CA GLU A 131 1.03 -13.49 -11.87
C GLU A 131 1.09 -13.63 -10.34
N ASN A 132 2.11 -13.08 -9.72
CA ASN A 132 2.24 -13.08 -8.26
C ASN A 132 1.12 -12.27 -7.59
N ILE A 133 0.69 -11.19 -8.21
CA ILE A 133 -0.45 -10.40 -7.71
C ILE A 133 -1.73 -11.22 -7.77
N ASP A 134 -1.94 -11.96 -8.86
CA ASP A 134 -3.09 -12.86 -8.98
C ASP A 134 -3.06 -13.94 -7.88
N GLU A 135 -1.86 -14.43 -7.58
CA GLU A 135 -1.66 -15.41 -6.51
C GLU A 135 -1.99 -14.82 -5.14
N LEU A 136 -1.64 -13.55 -4.92
CA LEU A 136 -2.02 -12.83 -3.69
C LEU A 136 -3.53 -12.74 -3.56
N LEU A 137 -4.23 -12.40 -4.65
CA LEU A 137 -5.70 -12.33 -4.64
C LEU A 137 -6.31 -13.70 -4.32
N SER A 138 -5.70 -14.78 -4.82
CA SER A 138 -6.14 -16.14 -4.47
C SER A 138 -5.94 -16.42 -2.98
N ALA A 139 -4.85 -15.93 -2.40
CA ALA A 139 -4.60 -16.08 -0.97
C ALA A 139 -5.63 -15.31 -0.13
N VAL A 140 -6.03 -14.11 -0.58
CA VAL A 140 -7.08 -13.35 0.09
C VAL A 140 -8.40 -14.14 0.05
N LYS A 141 -8.74 -14.68 -1.10
CA LYS A 141 -9.97 -15.45 -1.28
C LYS A 141 -9.98 -16.69 -0.38
N GLU A 142 -8.85 -17.37 -0.28
CA GLU A 142 -8.70 -18.54 0.58
C GLU A 142 -8.89 -18.14 2.06
N TYR A 143 -8.30 -17.01 2.45
CA TYR A 143 -8.49 -16.48 3.79
C TYR A 143 -9.96 -16.20 4.08
N VAL A 144 -10.65 -15.51 3.17
CA VAL A 144 -12.05 -15.16 3.34
C VAL A 144 -12.92 -16.40 3.48
N ASN A 145 -12.66 -17.43 2.66
CA ASN A 145 -13.45 -18.67 2.69
C ASN A 145 -13.25 -19.47 3.97
N GLY A 146 -12.11 -19.30 4.65
CA GLY A 146 -11.79 -20.03 5.85
C GLY A 146 -12.17 -19.33 7.15
N GLU A 147 -12.71 -18.12 7.08
CA GLU A 147 -13.00 -17.30 8.25
C GLU A 147 -14.49 -16.99 8.38
N GLU A 148 -14.99 -17.00 9.62
CA GLU A 148 -16.39 -16.62 9.89
C GLU A 148 -16.58 -15.11 9.71
N GLU A 149 -15.60 -14.33 10.20
CA GLU A 149 -15.64 -12.86 10.12
C GLU A 149 -14.36 -12.34 9.48
N PRO A 150 -14.21 -12.53 8.17
CA PRO A 150 -13.00 -12.06 7.49
C PRO A 150 -12.90 -10.53 7.53
N SER A 151 -11.67 -10.03 7.73
CA SER A 151 -11.40 -8.60 7.78
C SER A 151 -10.02 -8.31 7.22
N LEU A 152 -9.81 -7.06 6.83
CA LEU A 152 -8.50 -6.62 6.37
C LEU A 152 -7.45 -6.82 7.47
N ALA A 153 -7.76 -6.42 8.70
CA ALA A 153 -6.84 -6.59 9.83
C ALA A 153 -6.50 -8.08 10.05
N GLY A 154 -7.49 -8.94 9.97
CA GLY A 154 -7.28 -10.38 10.14
C GLY A 154 -6.40 -10.97 9.03
N PHE A 155 -6.61 -10.54 7.80
CA PHE A 155 -5.76 -10.98 6.69
C PHE A 155 -4.31 -10.55 6.89
N LEU A 156 -4.09 -9.30 7.32
CA LEU A 156 -2.74 -8.79 7.57
C LEU A 156 -2.06 -9.55 8.72
N GLU A 157 -2.80 -9.90 9.76
CA GLU A 157 -2.27 -10.74 10.84
C GLU A 157 -1.87 -12.12 10.34
N ALA A 158 -2.71 -12.73 9.51
CA ALA A 158 -2.44 -14.05 8.95
C ALA A 158 -1.16 -14.05 8.10
N THR A 159 -0.95 -13.01 7.28
CA THR A 159 0.26 -12.89 6.45
C THR A 159 1.50 -12.66 7.30
N ALA A 160 1.37 -11.88 8.38
CA ALA A 160 2.49 -11.62 9.29
C ALA A 160 2.93 -12.91 10.00
N LEU A 161 1.99 -13.76 10.39
CA LEU A 161 2.32 -15.05 11.01
C LEU A 161 3.09 -15.96 10.05
N VAL A 162 2.71 -15.99 8.79
CA VAL A 162 3.44 -16.79 7.78
C VAL A 162 4.87 -16.25 7.63
N ALA A 163 5.02 -14.94 7.54
CA ALA A 163 6.34 -14.30 7.42
C ALA A 163 7.22 -14.58 8.63
N ASP A 164 6.65 -14.56 9.85
CA ASP A 164 7.39 -14.82 11.08
C ASP A 164 7.86 -16.28 11.18
N ILE A 165 6.99 -17.21 10.82
CA ILE A 165 7.34 -18.64 10.80
C ILE A 165 8.50 -18.88 9.82
N ASP A 166 8.51 -18.12 8.74
CA ASP A 166 9.49 -18.24 7.67
C ASP A 166 10.76 -17.42 7.93
N GLY A 167 10.65 -16.48 8.82
CA GLY A 167 11.78 -15.68 9.23
C GLY A 167 12.59 -16.43 10.26
#